data_c92e0072de46b77fdc3bce773600d50d
#
_entry.id   c92e0072de46b77fdc3bce773600d50d
#
_cell.length_a   1.000
_cell.length_b   1.000
_cell.length_c   1.000
_cell.angle_alpha   90.00
_cell.angle_beta   90.00
_cell.angle_gamma   90.00
#
_symmetry.space_group_name_H-M   'P 1'
#
loop_
_entity.id
_entity.type
_entity.pdbx_description
1 polymer ?
#
loop_
_entity_poly.entity_id
_entity_poly.type
_entity_poly.pdbx_seq_one_letter_code
_entity_poly.pdbx_strand_id
1 'polypeptide(L)'
;EYRLKDISISSEGFDLKEKSTITVRANLQKQGSALIEWAGSLSDFYNQSLLAMLTNVDIKDFSPYVEYFTAFPVSSGNLTFRSQNVVSNGALSGINQLGTYLFKVGQRDKDMDVELKLPLRLAVWVLTDKDDHIDIDLPVSGHLDSPEFSYRKIILKAVGNLMLKLVASPFELMDKSKQDTFRHIDLDLLDPGLGSE
;
A
#
# COMPACT_ATOMS: atom_id res chain seq x y z
N GLU A 1 -8.78 15.19 12.50
CA GLU A 1 -9.92 15.45 11.61
C GLU A 1 -9.39 15.60 10.17
N TYR A 2 -9.83 14.72 9.26
CA TYR A 2 -9.50 14.78 7.84
C TYR A 2 -10.54 15.64 7.12
N ARG A 3 -10.09 16.57 6.30
CA ARG A 3 -11.00 17.37 5.46
C ARG A 3 -10.72 17.12 3.98
N LEU A 4 -11.72 16.57 3.30
CA LEU A 4 -11.77 16.51 1.84
C LEU A 4 -12.45 17.80 1.35
N LYS A 5 -11.90 18.39 0.30
CA LYS A 5 -12.44 19.57 -0.37
C LYS A 5 -12.59 19.29 -1.85
N ASP A 6 -13.44 20.06 -2.49
CA ASP A 6 -13.63 20.05 -3.95
C ASP A 6 -13.83 18.63 -4.49
N ILE A 7 -14.69 17.85 -3.82
CA ILE A 7 -15.00 16.49 -4.24
C ILE A 7 -15.81 16.55 -5.51
N SER A 8 -15.29 15.94 -6.58
CA SER A 8 -16.01 15.72 -7.82
C SER A 8 -16.19 14.22 -8.07
N ILE A 9 -17.40 13.84 -8.46
CA ILE A 9 -17.74 12.49 -8.85
C ILE A 9 -18.33 12.56 -10.24
N SER A 10 -17.74 11.81 -11.17
CA SER A 10 -18.25 11.67 -12.53
C SER A 10 -18.43 10.20 -12.87
N SER A 11 -19.43 9.91 -13.69
CA SER A 11 -19.69 8.55 -14.15
C SER A 11 -19.98 8.58 -15.63
N GLU A 12 -19.44 7.60 -16.35
CA GLU A 12 -19.76 7.36 -17.76
C GLU A 12 -20.45 6.00 -17.85
N GLY A 13 -21.59 5.97 -18.57
CA GLY A 13 -22.35 4.75 -18.82
C GLY A 13 -22.88 4.09 -17.53
N PHE A 14 -23.42 4.88 -16.59
CA PHE A 14 -23.92 4.33 -15.34
C PHE A 14 -25.11 3.40 -15.56
N ASP A 15 -24.85 2.11 -15.60
CA ASP A 15 -25.81 1.04 -15.72
C ASP A 15 -25.46 -0.09 -14.74
N LEU A 16 -26.47 -0.77 -14.20
CA LEU A 16 -26.25 -1.86 -13.24
C LEU A 16 -25.68 -3.13 -13.89
N LYS A 17 -25.92 -3.33 -15.18
CA LYS A 17 -25.56 -4.55 -15.91
C LYS A 17 -24.40 -4.34 -16.88
N GLU A 18 -24.25 -3.15 -17.40
CA GLU A 18 -23.19 -2.83 -18.34
C GLU A 18 -21.96 -2.28 -17.64
N LYS A 19 -20.84 -2.22 -18.37
CA LYS A 19 -19.62 -1.64 -17.84
C LYS A 19 -19.81 -0.12 -17.68
N SER A 20 -19.53 0.33 -16.48
CA SER A 20 -19.56 1.74 -16.11
C SER A 20 -18.17 2.16 -15.62
N THR A 21 -17.85 3.44 -15.77
CA THR A 21 -16.66 4.03 -15.16
C THR A 21 -17.09 5.08 -14.15
N ILE A 22 -16.55 5.01 -12.95
CA ILE A 22 -16.78 5.99 -11.89
C ILE A 22 -15.43 6.61 -11.55
N THR A 23 -15.35 7.93 -11.63
CA THR A 23 -14.16 8.70 -11.25
C THR A 23 -14.50 9.61 -10.09
N VAL A 24 -13.70 9.52 -9.03
CA VAL A 24 -13.76 10.39 -7.86
C VAL A 24 -12.46 11.16 -7.76
N ARG A 25 -12.56 12.50 -7.68
CA ARG A 25 -11.42 13.37 -7.40
C ARG A 25 -11.71 14.20 -6.16
N ALA A 26 -10.68 14.40 -5.35
CA ALA A 26 -10.79 15.26 -4.18
C ALA A 26 -9.45 15.95 -3.89
N ASN A 27 -9.52 17.14 -3.34
CA ASN A 27 -8.39 17.79 -2.71
C ASN A 27 -8.32 17.39 -1.25
N LEU A 28 -7.14 16.99 -0.80
CA LEU A 28 -6.85 16.70 0.59
C LEU A 28 -6.31 17.95 1.28
N GLN A 29 -6.37 17.96 2.60
CA GLN A 29 -5.85 19.11 3.36
C GLN A 29 -4.43 19.48 2.95
N LYS A 30 -4.16 20.78 2.96
CA LYS A 30 -2.89 21.40 2.59
C LYS A 30 -2.63 21.38 1.07
N GLN A 31 -2.03 20.33 0.52
CA GLN A 31 -1.62 20.29 -0.90
C GLN A 31 -1.81 18.91 -1.52
N GLY A 32 -2.44 17.97 -0.81
CA GLY A 32 -2.63 16.62 -1.30
C GLY A 32 -3.83 16.51 -2.24
N SER A 33 -3.81 15.48 -3.10
CA SER A 33 -4.94 15.12 -3.95
C SER A 33 -5.20 13.62 -3.92
N ALA A 34 -6.44 13.26 -4.21
CA ALA A 34 -6.89 11.88 -4.37
C ALA A 34 -7.62 11.72 -5.70
N LEU A 35 -7.35 10.62 -6.38
CA LEU A 35 -8.05 10.15 -7.57
C LEU A 35 -8.41 8.70 -7.36
N ILE A 36 -9.66 8.34 -7.60
CA ILE A 36 -10.11 6.94 -7.66
C ILE A 36 -10.86 6.77 -8.98
N GLU A 37 -10.48 5.78 -9.76
CA GLU A 37 -11.17 5.37 -10.98
C GLU A 37 -11.54 3.89 -10.85
N TRP A 38 -12.81 3.62 -10.90
CA TRP A 38 -13.33 2.26 -10.93
C TRP A 38 -14.00 2.02 -12.29
N ALA A 39 -13.73 0.87 -12.89
CA ALA A 39 -14.42 0.45 -14.09
C ALA A 39 -14.85 -1.02 -13.97
N GLY A 40 -16.12 -1.25 -14.24
CA GLY A 40 -16.72 -2.58 -14.11
C GLY A 40 -18.23 -2.54 -14.24
N SER A 41 -18.88 -3.66 -13.93
CA SER A 41 -20.34 -3.73 -13.78
C SER A 41 -20.69 -3.90 -12.31
N LEU A 42 -21.69 -3.18 -11.82
CA LEU A 42 -22.18 -3.33 -10.45
C LEU A 42 -22.81 -4.70 -10.17
N SER A 43 -23.17 -5.42 -11.22
CA SER A 43 -23.69 -6.80 -11.12
C SER A 43 -22.62 -7.87 -11.30
N ASP A 44 -21.38 -7.51 -11.65
CA ASP A 44 -20.27 -8.45 -11.89
C ASP A 44 -19.00 -8.01 -11.18
N PHE A 45 -18.82 -8.47 -9.95
CA PHE A 45 -17.63 -8.21 -9.16
C PHE A 45 -16.41 -9.04 -9.58
N TYR A 46 -16.59 -10.01 -10.48
CA TYR A 46 -15.51 -10.87 -10.97
C TYR A 46 -14.71 -10.23 -12.12
N ASN A 47 -15.21 -9.12 -12.71
CA ASN A 47 -14.56 -8.43 -13.82
C ASN A 47 -14.60 -6.93 -13.61
N GLN A 48 -13.58 -6.40 -12.96
CA GLN A 48 -13.48 -4.97 -12.63
C GLN A 48 -12.05 -4.49 -12.53
N SER A 49 -11.86 -3.20 -12.62
CA SER A 49 -10.56 -2.55 -12.36
C SER A 49 -10.71 -1.38 -11.40
N LEU A 50 -9.67 -1.17 -10.62
CA LEU A 50 -9.57 -0.06 -9.67
C LEU A 50 -8.20 0.59 -9.81
N LEU A 51 -8.18 1.89 -10.08
CA LEU A 51 -7.03 2.75 -9.93
C LEU A 51 -7.29 3.70 -8.76
N ALA A 52 -6.37 3.75 -7.79
CA ALA A 52 -6.39 4.74 -6.72
C ALA A 52 -5.05 5.45 -6.68
N MET A 53 -5.05 6.77 -6.58
CA MET A 53 -3.86 7.59 -6.45
C MET A 53 -4.03 8.60 -5.33
N LEU A 54 -3.01 8.69 -4.48
CA LEU A 54 -2.84 9.75 -3.50
C LEU A 54 -1.54 10.46 -3.83
N THR A 55 -1.56 11.78 -3.88
CA THR A 55 -0.37 12.57 -4.22
C THR A 55 -0.14 13.64 -3.17
N ASN A 56 1.10 13.76 -2.72
CA ASN A 56 1.57 14.78 -1.77
C ASN A 56 0.73 14.89 -0.49
N VAL A 57 0.44 13.75 0.13
CA VAL A 57 -0.38 13.66 1.34
C VAL A 57 0.52 13.72 2.58
N ASP A 58 0.21 14.59 3.53
CA ASP A 58 0.91 14.62 4.82
C ASP A 58 0.61 13.31 5.58
N ILE A 59 1.61 12.41 5.62
CA ILE A 59 1.44 11.08 6.22
C ILE A 59 1.26 11.16 7.74
N LYS A 60 1.64 12.26 8.37
CA LYS A 60 1.44 12.47 9.80
C LYS A 60 -0.03 12.37 10.21
N ASP A 61 -0.93 12.76 9.31
CA ASP A 61 -2.36 12.65 9.55
C ASP A 61 -2.84 11.19 9.65
N PHE A 62 -2.06 10.24 9.12
CA PHE A 62 -2.31 8.80 9.23
C PHE A 62 -1.58 8.15 10.43
N SER A 63 -0.84 8.95 11.24
CA SER A 63 -0.08 8.43 12.38
C SER A 63 -0.87 7.48 13.28
N PRO A 64 -2.14 7.76 13.65
CA PRO A 64 -2.89 6.83 14.50
C PRO A 64 -3.07 5.43 13.89
N TYR A 65 -3.18 5.35 12.56
CA TYR A 65 -3.30 4.06 11.87
C TYR A 65 -1.97 3.33 11.84
N VAL A 66 -0.87 4.01 11.51
CA VAL A 66 0.47 3.42 11.50
C VAL A 66 0.83 2.95 12.91
N GLU A 67 0.58 3.77 13.92
CA GLU A 67 0.84 3.48 15.32
C GLU A 67 0.03 2.27 15.82
N TYR A 68 -1.23 2.17 15.44
CA TYR A 68 -2.08 1.02 15.79
C TYR A 68 -1.49 -0.31 15.33
N PHE A 69 -0.88 -0.36 14.14
CA PHE A 69 -0.31 -1.60 13.61
C PHE A 69 1.15 -1.84 13.99
N THR A 70 1.91 -0.80 14.32
CA THR A 70 3.37 -0.88 14.46
C THR A 70 3.88 -0.43 15.83
N ALA A 71 3.06 0.22 16.63
CA ALA A 71 3.40 0.96 17.85
C ALA A 71 4.39 2.12 17.63
N PHE A 72 4.53 2.62 16.38
CA PHE A 72 5.37 3.77 16.07
C PHE A 72 4.51 4.91 15.53
N PRO A 73 4.44 6.06 16.21
CA PRO A 73 3.80 7.25 15.64
C PRO A 73 4.61 7.79 14.46
N VAL A 74 3.94 8.34 13.48
CA VAL A 74 4.57 9.06 12.38
C VAL A 74 4.85 10.50 12.80
N SER A 75 6.09 10.94 12.66
CA SER A 75 6.53 12.30 13.02
C SER A 75 6.42 13.26 11.83
N SER A 76 6.78 12.82 10.64
CA SER A 76 6.74 13.62 9.41
C SER A 76 6.77 12.74 8.17
N GLY A 77 6.47 13.35 7.03
CA GLY A 77 6.65 12.79 5.69
C GLY A 77 5.49 13.13 4.77
N ASN A 78 5.78 13.12 3.48
CA ASN A 78 4.79 13.20 2.42
C ASN A 78 4.65 11.83 1.76
N LEU A 79 3.42 11.45 1.48
CA LEU A 79 3.05 10.18 0.87
C LEU A 79 2.55 10.40 -0.55
N THR A 80 3.06 9.60 -1.46
CA THR A 80 2.45 9.32 -2.76
C THR A 80 2.11 7.83 -2.80
N PHE A 81 0.91 7.51 -3.20
CA PHE A 81 0.45 6.13 -3.32
C PHE A 81 -0.25 5.94 -4.65
N ARG A 82 0.06 4.85 -5.34
CA ARG A 82 -0.63 4.40 -6.54
C ARG A 82 -0.99 2.95 -6.40
N SER A 83 -2.26 2.64 -6.57
CA SER A 83 -2.79 1.28 -6.54
C SER A 83 -3.49 1.01 -7.85
N GLN A 84 -3.07 0.00 -8.58
CA GLN A 84 -3.70 -0.43 -9.82
C GLN A 84 -4.01 -1.92 -9.73
N ASN A 85 -5.28 -2.24 -9.66
CA ASN A 85 -5.76 -3.59 -9.45
C ASN A 85 -6.78 -3.96 -10.51
N VAL A 86 -6.71 -5.18 -10.99
CA VAL A 86 -7.66 -5.77 -11.94
C VAL A 86 -8.15 -7.09 -11.39
N VAL A 87 -9.44 -7.29 -11.45
CA VAL A 87 -10.06 -8.60 -11.24
C VAL A 87 -10.57 -9.09 -12.60
N SER A 88 -10.16 -10.28 -12.99
CA SER A 88 -10.59 -10.93 -14.21
C SER A 88 -11.02 -12.36 -13.90
N ASN A 89 -12.29 -12.69 -14.15
CA ASN A 89 -12.88 -13.98 -13.81
C ASN A 89 -12.60 -14.40 -12.35
N GLY A 90 -12.67 -13.44 -11.43
CA GLY A 90 -12.40 -13.65 -10.01
C GLY A 90 -10.93 -13.66 -9.61
N ALA A 91 -10.00 -13.73 -10.55
CA ALA A 91 -8.57 -13.62 -10.26
C ALA A 91 -8.17 -12.15 -10.12
N LEU A 92 -7.66 -11.79 -8.93
CA LEU A 92 -7.10 -10.49 -8.62
C LEU A 92 -5.63 -10.45 -9.02
N SER A 93 -5.23 -9.40 -9.70
CA SER A 93 -3.84 -9.04 -9.96
C SER A 93 -3.67 -7.54 -9.86
N GLY A 94 -2.60 -7.08 -9.22
CA GLY A 94 -2.35 -5.66 -9.09
C GLY A 94 -0.98 -5.32 -8.54
N ILE A 95 -0.65 -4.04 -8.66
CA ILE A 95 0.57 -3.46 -8.08
C ILE A 95 0.20 -2.23 -7.26
N ASN A 96 0.79 -2.11 -6.09
CA ASN A 96 0.65 -0.97 -5.20
C ASN A 96 2.01 -0.36 -4.99
N GLN A 97 2.15 0.89 -5.37
CA GLN A 97 3.38 1.67 -5.26
C GLN A 97 3.23 2.68 -4.15
N LEU A 98 4.12 2.65 -3.20
CA LEU A 98 4.15 3.56 -2.06
C LEU A 98 5.47 4.33 -2.11
N GLY A 99 5.38 5.64 -2.35
CA GLY A 99 6.51 6.56 -2.26
C GLY A 99 6.36 7.46 -1.04
N THR A 100 7.45 7.68 -0.30
CA THR A 100 7.46 8.69 0.75
C THR A 100 8.69 9.59 0.64
N TYR A 101 8.54 10.82 1.07
CA TYR A 101 9.61 11.81 1.15
C TYR A 101 9.71 12.37 2.57
N LEU A 102 10.93 12.44 3.14
CA LEU A 102 11.21 12.89 4.51
C LEU A 102 10.40 12.12 5.57
N PHE A 103 10.21 10.82 5.35
CA PHE A 103 9.45 9.97 6.27
C PHE A 103 10.23 9.72 7.56
N LYS A 104 9.62 10.06 8.69
CA LYS A 104 10.20 9.84 10.02
C LYS A 104 9.18 9.26 10.97
N VAL A 105 9.61 8.32 11.78
CA VAL A 105 8.82 7.73 12.87
C VAL A 105 9.35 8.15 14.22
N GLY A 106 8.46 8.27 15.18
CA GLY A 106 8.78 8.58 16.57
C GLY A 106 9.37 7.40 17.33
N GLN A 107 9.34 7.49 18.65
CA GLN A 107 9.72 6.37 19.51
C GLN A 107 8.59 5.34 19.57
N ARG A 108 8.96 4.07 19.67
CA ARG A 108 8.00 2.99 19.84
C ARG A 108 7.27 3.13 21.17
N ASP A 109 5.98 3.06 21.15
CA ASP A 109 5.18 2.87 22.36
C ASP A 109 5.40 1.42 22.86
N LYS A 110 5.98 1.31 24.07
CA LYS A 110 6.33 0.01 24.66
C LYS A 110 5.13 -0.71 25.28
N ASP A 111 4.08 0.05 25.58
CA ASP A 111 2.88 -0.44 26.24
C ASP A 111 1.85 -0.96 25.23
N MET A 112 2.07 -0.67 23.94
CA MET A 112 1.24 -1.21 22.87
C MET A 112 1.67 -2.61 22.45
N ASP A 113 0.76 -3.59 22.60
CA ASP A 113 0.91 -4.89 21.94
C ASP A 113 0.29 -4.82 20.54
N VAL A 114 1.13 -4.96 19.53
CA VAL A 114 0.76 -4.80 18.12
C VAL A 114 0.94 -6.08 17.34
N GLU A 115 0.11 -6.23 16.31
CA GLU A 115 0.14 -7.39 15.43
C GLU A 115 1.48 -7.53 14.67
N LEU A 116 2.07 -6.40 14.29
CA LEU A 116 3.33 -6.34 13.55
C LEU A 116 4.48 -5.88 14.46
N LYS A 117 5.23 -6.82 15.02
CA LYS A 117 6.44 -6.53 15.81
C LYS A 117 7.63 -6.21 14.89
N LEU A 118 7.55 -5.11 14.17
CA LEU A 118 8.52 -4.72 13.15
C LEU A 118 9.61 -3.80 13.71
N PRO A 119 10.87 -3.97 13.29
CA PRO A 119 11.94 -2.99 13.54
C PRO A 119 11.79 -1.80 12.58
N LEU A 120 10.67 -1.06 12.67
CA LEU A 120 10.28 -0.05 11.69
C LEU A 120 11.34 1.05 11.52
N ARG A 121 12.02 1.46 12.59
CA ARG A 121 13.11 2.46 12.50
C ARG A 121 14.30 1.95 11.66
N LEU A 122 14.64 0.67 11.80
CA LEU A 122 15.68 0.04 10.98
C LEU A 122 15.21 -0.03 9.51
N ALA A 123 13.97 -0.44 9.28
CA ALA A 123 13.41 -0.49 7.95
C ALA A 123 13.41 0.88 7.27
N VAL A 124 12.95 1.92 7.95
CA VAL A 124 12.99 3.30 7.44
C VAL A 124 14.42 3.70 7.09
N TRP A 125 15.39 3.45 8.00
CA TRP A 125 16.78 3.80 7.75
C TRP A 125 17.39 3.08 6.55
N VAL A 126 17.10 1.78 6.37
CA VAL A 126 17.63 0.98 5.24
C VAL A 126 16.98 1.36 3.92
N LEU A 127 15.65 1.61 3.92
CA LEU A 127 14.89 1.92 2.71
C LEU A 127 15.03 3.37 2.25
N THR A 128 15.44 4.28 3.14
CA THR A 128 15.61 5.69 2.79
C THR A 128 16.84 5.84 1.90
N ASP A 129 16.65 6.40 0.71
CA ASP A 129 17.74 6.70 -0.21
C ASP A 129 18.48 8.01 0.16
N LYS A 130 19.48 8.37 -0.66
CA LYS A 130 20.30 9.58 -0.47
C LYS A 130 19.51 10.90 -0.57
N ASP A 131 18.34 10.87 -1.18
CA ASP A 131 17.47 12.02 -1.43
C ASP A 131 16.26 12.03 -0.49
N ASP A 132 16.33 11.26 0.62
CA ASP A 132 15.28 11.11 1.64
C ASP A 132 13.97 10.50 1.11
N HIS A 133 14.03 9.68 0.05
CA HIS A 133 12.88 8.95 -0.48
C HIS A 133 12.89 7.49 -0.03
N ILE A 134 11.70 6.95 0.11
CA ILE A 134 11.44 5.52 0.22
C ILE A 134 10.44 5.16 -0.88
N ASP A 135 10.79 4.22 -1.74
CA ASP A 135 9.89 3.68 -2.77
C ASP A 135 9.72 2.19 -2.57
N ILE A 136 8.47 1.75 -2.51
CA ILE A 136 8.10 0.35 -2.28
C ILE A 136 7.05 -0.07 -3.30
N ASP A 137 7.30 -1.14 -4.03
CA ASP A 137 6.33 -1.82 -4.86
C ASP A 137 5.78 -3.05 -4.11
N LEU A 138 4.46 -3.12 -4.00
CA LEU A 138 3.73 -4.21 -3.33
C LEU A 138 2.79 -4.86 -4.35
N PRO A 139 3.24 -5.88 -5.10
CA PRO A 139 2.34 -6.65 -5.93
C PRO A 139 1.34 -7.41 -5.07
N VAL A 140 0.12 -7.53 -5.55
CA VAL A 140 -0.95 -8.30 -4.92
C VAL A 140 -1.56 -9.26 -5.92
N SER A 141 -1.84 -10.47 -5.48
CA SER A 141 -2.55 -11.47 -6.27
C SER A 141 -3.44 -12.32 -5.38
N GLY A 142 -4.48 -12.91 -5.95
CA GLY A 142 -5.39 -13.77 -5.20
C GLY A 142 -6.59 -14.17 -6.05
N HIS A 143 -7.52 -14.92 -5.46
CA HIS A 143 -8.78 -15.30 -6.09
C HIS A 143 -9.94 -14.99 -5.16
N LEU A 144 -10.97 -14.29 -5.64
CA LEU A 144 -12.09 -13.83 -4.81
C LEU A 144 -12.87 -14.98 -4.16
N ASP A 145 -12.92 -16.13 -4.81
CA ASP A 145 -13.60 -17.32 -4.30
C ASP A 145 -12.79 -18.10 -3.25
N SER A 146 -11.54 -17.70 -3.00
CA SER A 146 -10.75 -18.33 -1.96
C SER A 146 -11.36 -18.05 -0.59
N PRO A 147 -11.64 -19.08 0.24
CA PRO A 147 -12.19 -18.89 1.60
C PRO A 147 -11.30 -18.02 2.49
N GLU A 148 -10.01 -17.96 2.17
CA GLU A 148 -9.02 -17.19 2.92
C GLU A 148 -8.76 -15.80 2.33
N PHE A 149 -9.46 -15.44 1.24
CA PHE A 149 -9.27 -14.16 0.59
C PHE A 149 -9.55 -13.01 1.56
N SER A 150 -8.53 -12.21 1.81
CA SER A 150 -8.62 -11.01 2.61
C SER A 150 -7.52 -10.04 2.20
N TYR A 151 -7.90 -8.89 1.63
CA TYR A 151 -6.95 -7.82 1.31
C TYR A 151 -6.05 -7.45 2.49
N ARG A 152 -6.63 -7.38 3.69
CA ARG A 152 -5.85 -7.09 4.90
C ARG A 152 -4.76 -8.11 5.14
N LYS A 153 -5.08 -9.42 5.07
CA LYS A 153 -4.10 -10.50 5.25
C LYS A 153 -3.02 -10.46 4.19
N ILE A 154 -3.38 -10.22 2.93
CA ILE A 154 -2.44 -10.11 1.81
C ILE A 154 -1.47 -8.95 2.04
N ILE A 155 -1.96 -7.77 2.37
CA ILE A 155 -1.12 -6.59 2.64
C ILE A 155 -0.23 -6.82 3.86
N LEU A 156 -0.76 -7.35 4.95
CA LEU A 156 0.03 -7.62 6.15
C LEU A 156 1.12 -8.67 5.91
N LYS A 157 0.83 -9.72 5.14
CA LYS A 157 1.82 -10.73 4.72
C LYS A 157 2.91 -10.09 3.87
N ALA A 158 2.53 -9.26 2.92
CA ALA A 158 3.47 -8.54 2.04
C ALA A 158 4.44 -7.64 2.83
N VAL A 159 3.90 -6.81 3.72
CA VAL A 159 4.69 -5.93 4.59
C VAL A 159 5.56 -6.76 5.55
N GLY A 160 5.03 -7.81 6.15
CA GLY A 160 5.78 -8.71 7.02
C GLY A 160 6.96 -9.36 6.32
N ASN A 161 6.76 -9.87 5.10
CA ASN A 161 7.82 -10.48 4.30
C ASN A 161 8.90 -9.47 3.91
N LEU A 162 8.52 -8.25 3.51
CA LEU A 162 9.46 -7.17 3.27
C LEU A 162 10.34 -6.91 4.51
N MET A 163 9.72 -6.82 5.68
CA MET A 163 10.45 -6.58 6.93
C MET A 163 11.38 -7.75 7.31
N LEU A 164 10.95 -8.99 7.09
CA LEU A 164 11.79 -10.16 7.34
C LEU A 164 13.05 -10.14 6.46
N LYS A 165 12.94 -9.78 5.19
CA LYS A 165 14.11 -9.61 4.31
C LYS A 165 15.07 -8.53 4.81
N LEU A 166 14.53 -7.38 5.23
CA LEU A 166 15.32 -6.28 5.77
C LEU A 166 16.14 -6.69 7.01
N VAL A 167 15.58 -7.56 7.86
CA VAL A 167 16.26 -8.05 9.06
C VAL A 167 17.27 -9.18 8.73
N ALA A 168 16.93 -10.06 7.80
CA ALA A 168 17.76 -11.22 7.46
C ALA A 168 19.03 -10.84 6.67
N SER A 169 19.00 -9.77 5.88
CA SER A 169 20.12 -9.35 5.04
C SER A 169 20.39 -7.85 5.08
N PRO A 170 20.64 -7.25 6.27
CA PRO A 170 20.81 -5.80 6.36
C PRO A 170 22.01 -5.29 5.56
N PHE A 171 23.06 -6.10 5.38
CA PHE A 171 24.27 -5.70 4.68
C PHE A 171 24.13 -5.72 3.16
N GLU A 172 23.33 -6.64 2.60
CA GLU A 172 23.05 -6.66 1.16
C GLU A 172 22.21 -5.43 0.75
N LEU A 173 21.43 -4.88 1.69
CA LEU A 173 20.56 -3.74 1.49
C LEU A 173 21.28 -2.39 1.65
N MET A 174 22.41 -2.38 2.36
CA MET A 174 23.21 -1.17 2.54
C MET A 174 24.01 -0.78 1.30
N ASP A 175 24.15 -1.68 0.31
CA ASP A 175 24.72 -1.32 -1.00
C ASP A 175 23.67 -0.54 -1.80
N LYS A 176 23.76 0.79 -1.71
CA LYS A 176 22.84 1.72 -2.40
C LYS A 176 22.81 1.55 -3.92
N SER A 177 23.81 0.87 -4.51
CA SER A 177 23.82 0.54 -5.94
C SER A 177 22.80 -0.57 -6.31
N LYS A 178 22.33 -1.33 -5.32
CA LYS A 178 21.33 -2.40 -5.48
C LYS A 178 19.92 -2.00 -5.09
N GLN A 179 19.70 -0.72 -4.78
CA GLN A 179 18.38 -0.21 -4.38
C GLN A 179 17.29 -0.44 -5.43
N ASP A 180 17.67 -0.52 -6.72
CA ASP A 180 16.77 -0.90 -7.80
C ASP A 180 16.21 -2.34 -7.66
N THR A 181 16.92 -3.22 -6.98
CA THR A 181 16.47 -4.61 -6.75
C THR A 181 15.28 -4.68 -5.77
N PHE A 182 15.13 -3.67 -4.89
CA PHE A 182 14.02 -3.60 -3.94
C PHE A 182 12.75 -2.99 -4.50
N ARG A 183 12.84 -2.24 -5.59
CA ARG A 183 11.67 -1.68 -6.28
C ARG A 183 10.78 -2.76 -6.90
N HIS A 184 11.32 -3.97 -7.08
CA HIS A 184 10.61 -5.11 -7.64
C HIS A 184 10.72 -6.33 -6.71
N ILE A 185 10.18 -6.21 -5.49
CA ILE A 185 10.03 -7.37 -4.62
C ILE A 185 8.86 -8.19 -5.14
N ASP A 186 9.18 -9.25 -5.87
CA ASP A 186 8.20 -10.25 -6.28
C ASP A 186 7.83 -11.12 -5.07
N LEU A 187 6.62 -10.92 -4.58
CA LEU A 187 6.12 -11.60 -3.38
C LEU A 187 5.79 -13.08 -3.64
N ASP A 188 5.62 -13.46 -4.90
CA ASP A 188 5.40 -14.87 -5.28
C ASP A 188 6.66 -15.71 -5.08
N LEU A 189 7.86 -15.08 -5.13
CA LEU A 189 9.15 -15.72 -4.81
C LEU A 189 9.36 -15.94 -3.30
N LEU A 190 8.49 -15.40 -2.45
CA LEU A 190 8.61 -15.44 -0.99
C LEU A 190 7.68 -16.44 -0.34
N ASP A 191 6.96 -17.25 -1.12
CA ASP A 191 6.16 -18.35 -0.60
C ASP A 191 7.02 -19.64 -0.56
N PRO A 192 7.71 -19.96 0.54
CA PRO A 192 8.35 -21.24 0.72
C PRO A 192 7.28 -22.25 1.15
N GLY A 193 6.33 -22.59 0.25
CA GLY A 193 5.57 -23.83 0.38
C GLY A 193 4.92 -24.10 1.74
N LEU A 194 4.14 -23.17 2.29
CA LEU A 194 3.20 -23.48 3.37
C LEU A 194 1.86 -23.92 2.78
N GLY A 195 1.95 -24.86 1.87
CA GLY A 195 0.82 -25.58 1.34
C GLY A 195 1.06 -27.08 1.52
N SER A 196 0.28 -27.69 2.35
CA SER A 196 0.13 -29.12 2.61
C SER A 196 0.67 -29.60 3.96
N GLU A 197 -0.17 -29.51 4.96
CA GLU A 197 -0.68 -30.67 5.70
C GLU A 197 -2.00 -30.27 6.37
#